data_3fd15933a64aca3f2541c2d8abf48d84
#
_entry.id   3fd15933a64aca3f2541c2d8abf48d84
#
_cell.length_a   1.000
_cell.length_b   1.000
_cell.length_c   1.000
_cell.angle_alpha   90.00
_cell.angle_beta   90.00
_cell.angle_gamma   90.00
#
_symmetry.space_group_name_H-M   'P 1'
#
loop_
_entity.id
_entity.type
_entity.pdbx_description
1 polymer ?
#
loop_
_entity_poly.entity_id
_entity_poly.type
_entity_poly.pdbx_seq_one_letter_code
_entity_poly.pdbx_strand_id
1 'polypeptide(L)'
;PGVDAIWNQIWPGTLNDFPKLASSVAHVYGKPRAFSESFAAYHISPTIPQAKFVVDHQIARGINFFEFMFWPAGSKHRNWMSDPGMKGLNKYTNRTTYLMSQGKPGARIAMYYPTSTMWLGNNEVYKDIVTLTQQLLTHQRDFDYINDDAFTEALTIGSGYLENISGQRYETLIIPSSDVISASAWKVIETFSSRGGKVLFWGRKPASFIDKSFTAPGSLSDLTNSRIEPSTRWTAQVSSSLPEPEMKIISPANDSIRYTRRVMPDGDLYFIFNEGNKATEFTADFDKVGVAKEWNATDGTLQPINATIVNNRTRLTIKLEAWESKLISIGKNNREYNIKEYGVKGNGYSETATLQRIINEAAHNGGGTIVIPAGEYLSGALFFPRGVDLRIEKNAKLISTVDPNEFPVIPTRFEGIEKRWRCAFLNFDHSDGVKVYGEGVIDGK
;
A
#
# COMPACT_ATOMS: atom_id res chain seq x y z
N PRO A 1 14.93 7.16 -17.66
CA PRO A 1 14.36 7.31 -18.98
C PRO A 1 12.86 7.43 -18.86
N GLY A 2 12.29 8.44 -19.54
CA GLY A 2 10.86 8.59 -19.68
C GLY A 2 10.30 7.41 -20.44
N VAL A 3 9.13 6.97 -20.05
CA VAL A 3 8.43 5.88 -20.72
C VAL A 3 7.14 6.43 -21.27
N ASP A 4 7.16 6.85 -22.53
CA ASP A 4 5.92 7.06 -23.26
C ASP A 4 5.50 5.76 -23.95
N ALA A 5 5.08 4.84 -23.13
CA ALA A 5 4.77 3.49 -23.55
C ALA A 5 3.42 3.37 -24.28
N ILE A 6 2.64 4.44 -24.29
CA ILE A 6 1.24 4.39 -24.73
C ILE A 6 1.01 5.19 -26.01
N TRP A 7 2.05 5.68 -26.65
CA TRP A 7 1.89 6.59 -27.77
C TRP A 7 1.14 6.02 -28.98
N ASN A 8 1.09 4.71 -29.15
CA ASN A 8 0.26 4.04 -30.16
C ASN A 8 -1.09 3.55 -29.61
N GLN A 9 -1.39 3.77 -28.34
CA GLN A 9 -2.46 3.07 -27.63
C GLN A 9 -3.29 4.05 -26.81
N ILE A 10 -3.85 5.04 -27.49
CA ILE A 10 -4.65 6.08 -26.85
C ILE A 10 -5.96 5.51 -26.26
N TRP A 11 -6.26 4.26 -26.52
CA TRP A 11 -7.53 3.67 -26.14
C TRP A 11 -7.44 2.40 -25.29
N PRO A 12 -8.47 2.19 -24.43
CA PRO A 12 -8.63 0.94 -23.67
C PRO A 12 -8.61 -0.27 -24.61
N GLY A 13 -7.78 -1.22 -24.32
CA GLY A 13 -7.63 -2.48 -25.07
C GLY A 13 -6.20 -2.88 -25.33
N THR A 14 -5.27 -1.92 -25.31
CA THR A 14 -3.84 -2.18 -25.44
C THR A 14 -3.08 -1.43 -24.35
N LEU A 15 -3.39 -1.72 -23.10
CA LEU A 15 -2.70 -1.16 -21.95
C LEU A 15 -1.35 -1.85 -21.79
N ASN A 16 -0.32 -1.08 -21.50
CA ASN A 16 0.95 -1.62 -21.13
C ASN A 16 1.38 -1.09 -19.75
N ASP A 17 2.29 -1.82 -19.12
CA ASP A 17 2.68 -1.57 -17.75
C ASP A 17 4.13 -1.05 -17.63
N PHE A 18 4.71 -0.57 -18.73
CA PHE A 18 6.06 0.00 -18.75
C PHE A 18 6.29 1.13 -17.73
N PRO A 19 5.28 1.97 -17.41
CA PRO A 19 5.46 2.97 -16.34
C PRO A 19 5.88 2.35 -15.00
N LYS A 20 5.52 1.10 -14.73
CA LYS A 20 5.97 0.39 -13.52
C LYS A 20 7.49 0.19 -13.45
N LEU A 21 8.18 0.09 -14.58
CA LEU A 21 9.65 -0.02 -14.59
C LEU A 21 10.30 1.25 -14.01
N ALA A 22 9.88 2.42 -14.48
CA ALA A 22 10.43 3.69 -14.01
C ALA A 22 10.03 3.98 -12.55
N SER A 23 8.77 3.75 -12.18
CA SER A 23 8.31 3.98 -10.81
C SER A 23 8.97 3.03 -9.81
N SER A 24 9.15 1.75 -10.17
CA SER A 24 9.82 0.78 -9.31
C SER A 24 11.26 1.18 -9.00
N VAL A 25 12.02 1.60 -10.01
CA VAL A 25 13.39 2.10 -9.80
C VAL A 25 13.40 3.30 -8.86
N ALA A 26 12.48 4.26 -9.09
CA ALA A 26 12.38 5.43 -8.20
C ALA A 26 12.05 5.02 -6.76
N HIS A 27 11.11 4.10 -6.57
CA HIS A 27 10.71 3.60 -5.24
C HIS A 27 11.84 2.87 -4.54
N VAL A 28 12.47 1.91 -5.23
CA VAL A 28 13.52 1.05 -4.66
C VAL A 28 14.74 1.87 -4.24
N TYR A 29 15.14 2.82 -5.08
CA TYR A 29 16.32 3.67 -4.84
C TYR A 29 15.99 5.00 -4.12
N GLY A 30 14.82 5.10 -3.49
CA GLY A 30 14.44 6.22 -2.63
C GLY A 30 14.34 7.56 -3.35
N LYS A 31 14.01 7.55 -4.65
CA LYS A 31 13.79 8.79 -5.42
C LYS A 31 12.34 9.26 -5.26
N PRO A 32 12.11 10.53 -4.96
CA PRO A 32 10.75 11.04 -4.73
C PRO A 32 9.91 11.13 -6.01
N ARG A 33 10.55 11.09 -7.18
CA ARG A 33 9.94 11.30 -8.48
C ARG A 33 10.25 10.17 -9.45
N ALA A 34 9.19 9.67 -10.10
CA ALA A 34 9.25 8.81 -11.27
C ALA A 34 8.79 9.62 -12.48
N PHE A 35 9.66 9.78 -13.45
CA PHE A 35 9.48 10.68 -14.60
C PHE A 35 8.91 9.96 -15.81
N SER A 36 8.04 10.65 -16.55
CA SER A 36 7.61 10.25 -17.88
C SER A 36 7.60 11.46 -18.82
N GLU A 37 8.27 11.32 -19.96
CA GLU A 37 8.06 12.13 -21.13
C GLU A 37 6.86 11.57 -21.89
N SER A 38 5.78 12.35 -21.97
CA SER A 38 4.50 11.90 -22.50
C SER A 38 4.10 12.68 -23.73
N PHE A 39 3.37 12.02 -24.65
CA PHE A 39 2.82 12.55 -25.90
C PHE A 39 3.85 12.87 -26.99
N ALA A 40 5.09 12.45 -26.83
CA ALA A 40 6.09 12.57 -27.88
C ALA A 40 5.71 11.71 -29.10
N ALA A 41 5.93 12.26 -30.31
CA ALA A 41 5.73 11.57 -31.58
C ALA A 41 4.33 10.98 -31.85
N TYR A 42 3.30 11.49 -31.18
CA TYR A 42 1.92 11.09 -31.50
C TYR A 42 1.56 11.53 -32.94
N HIS A 43 1.07 10.59 -33.74
CA HIS A 43 0.64 10.88 -35.11
C HIS A 43 -0.63 11.75 -35.17
N ILE A 44 -1.46 11.66 -34.15
CA ILE A 44 -2.68 12.45 -33.96
C ILE A 44 -2.68 12.96 -32.54
N SER A 45 -2.81 14.26 -32.35
CA SER A 45 -2.91 14.85 -31.01
C SER A 45 -4.14 14.33 -30.29
N PRO A 46 -4.01 13.76 -29.08
CA PRO A 46 -5.15 13.31 -28.30
C PRO A 46 -6.04 14.50 -27.90
N THR A 47 -7.29 14.27 -27.61
CA THR A 47 -8.17 15.23 -26.94
C THR A 47 -7.75 15.38 -25.47
N ILE A 48 -8.20 16.44 -24.79
CA ILE A 48 -7.91 16.63 -23.35
C ILE A 48 -8.37 15.44 -22.51
N PRO A 49 -9.59 14.86 -22.68
CA PRO A 49 -9.98 13.62 -21.95
C PRO A 49 -9.07 12.43 -22.22
N GLN A 50 -8.61 12.25 -23.48
CA GLN A 50 -7.66 11.19 -23.82
C GLN A 50 -6.30 11.43 -23.18
N ALA A 51 -5.82 12.66 -23.17
CA ALA A 51 -4.57 13.02 -22.50
C ALA A 51 -4.67 12.78 -20.98
N LYS A 52 -5.82 13.12 -20.35
CA LYS A 52 -6.07 12.82 -18.96
C LYS A 52 -6.05 11.32 -18.68
N PHE A 53 -6.69 10.50 -19.54
CA PHE A 53 -6.63 9.05 -19.42
C PHE A 53 -5.18 8.52 -19.40
N VAL A 54 -4.33 9.01 -20.34
CA VAL A 54 -2.92 8.61 -20.40
C VAL A 54 -2.15 9.01 -19.13
N VAL A 55 -2.41 10.21 -18.61
CA VAL A 55 -1.82 10.69 -17.36
C VAL A 55 -2.26 9.79 -16.18
N ASP A 56 -3.56 9.51 -16.06
CA ASP A 56 -4.11 8.71 -14.97
C ASP A 56 -3.63 7.26 -15.01
N HIS A 57 -3.54 6.69 -16.22
CA HIS A 57 -2.97 5.36 -16.43
C HIS A 57 -1.53 5.27 -15.89
N GLN A 58 -0.71 6.27 -16.16
CA GLN A 58 0.68 6.31 -15.70
C GLN A 58 0.76 6.58 -14.19
N ILE A 59 -0.08 7.48 -13.65
CA ILE A 59 -0.14 7.73 -12.20
C ILE A 59 -0.55 6.48 -11.44
N ALA A 60 -1.53 5.73 -11.92
CA ALA A 60 -1.95 4.47 -11.31
C ALA A 60 -0.84 3.41 -11.28
N ARG A 61 0.23 3.61 -12.06
CA ARG A 61 1.45 2.79 -12.09
C ARG A 61 2.66 3.45 -11.41
N GLY A 62 2.41 4.54 -10.68
CA GLY A 62 3.40 5.19 -9.81
C GLY A 62 4.21 6.31 -10.44
N ILE A 63 3.93 6.70 -11.68
CA ILE A 63 4.51 7.93 -12.27
C ILE A 63 3.94 9.16 -11.56
N ASN A 64 4.80 10.08 -11.18
CA ASN A 64 4.42 11.29 -10.47
C ASN A 64 5.21 12.54 -10.90
N PHE A 65 5.76 12.50 -12.09
CA PHE A 65 6.41 13.65 -12.74
C PHE A 65 6.30 13.52 -14.24
N PHE A 66 5.78 14.56 -14.90
CA PHE A 66 5.49 14.54 -16.33
C PHE A 66 6.15 15.69 -17.05
N GLU A 67 6.67 15.40 -18.24
CA GLU A 67 6.99 16.36 -19.28
C GLU A 67 6.08 16.08 -20.47
N PHE A 68 5.26 17.08 -20.84
CA PHE A 68 4.31 16.95 -21.94
C PHE A 68 4.94 17.46 -23.22
N MET A 69 5.28 16.54 -24.10
CA MET A 69 5.91 16.81 -25.40
C MET A 69 4.86 16.94 -26.49
N PHE A 70 4.11 18.05 -26.47
CA PHE A 70 3.11 18.33 -27.50
C PHE A 70 3.74 19.05 -28.70
N TRP A 71 4.50 18.34 -29.51
CA TRP A 71 5.06 18.90 -30.71
C TRP A 71 4.04 18.86 -31.86
N PRO A 72 3.61 20.01 -32.41
CA PRO A 72 2.83 20.00 -33.60
C PRO A 72 3.72 19.61 -34.79
N ALA A 73 3.68 18.37 -35.19
CA ALA A 73 4.30 17.93 -36.43
C ALA A 73 3.32 18.12 -37.61
N GLY A 74 3.33 19.30 -38.19
CA GLY A 74 2.55 19.63 -39.40
C GLY A 74 1.14 20.19 -39.17
N SER A 75 0.47 20.60 -40.24
CA SER A 75 -0.81 21.33 -40.21
C SER A 75 -2.03 20.55 -39.72
N LYS A 76 -1.89 19.24 -39.46
CA LYS A 76 -2.96 18.36 -38.98
C LYS A 76 -3.00 18.20 -37.48
N HIS A 77 -2.09 18.82 -36.76
CA HIS A 77 -1.99 18.67 -35.31
C HIS A 77 -2.69 19.82 -34.59
N ARG A 78 -3.40 19.44 -33.51
CA ARG A 78 -4.02 20.41 -32.63
C ARG A 78 -2.96 21.27 -31.96
N ASN A 79 -3.17 22.58 -31.94
CA ASN A 79 -2.32 23.45 -31.14
C ASN A 79 -2.69 23.31 -29.63
N TRP A 80 -1.98 22.49 -28.94
CA TRP A 80 -2.19 22.26 -27.51
C TRP A 80 -2.01 23.49 -26.64
N MET A 81 -1.10 24.38 -27.02
CA MET A 81 -0.80 25.61 -26.29
C MET A 81 -2.01 26.55 -26.24
N SER A 82 -2.85 26.53 -27.27
CA SER A 82 -4.07 27.32 -27.34
C SER A 82 -5.34 26.56 -26.92
N ASP A 83 -5.26 25.29 -26.54
CA ASP A 83 -6.43 24.53 -26.11
C ASP A 83 -6.91 25.05 -24.75
N PRO A 84 -8.18 25.47 -24.62
CA PRO A 84 -8.74 25.97 -23.35
C PRO A 84 -8.67 24.93 -22.21
N GLY A 85 -8.74 23.64 -22.53
CA GLY A 85 -8.68 22.55 -21.56
C GLY A 85 -7.28 22.28 -21.02
N MET A 86 -6.23 22.78 -21.69
CA MET A 86 -4.84 22.52 -21.30
C MET A 86 -4.48 23.08 -19.94
N LYS A 87 -5.00 24.26 -19.59
CA LYS A 87 -4.83 24.85 -18.25
C LYS A 87 -5.45 23.99 -17.17
N GLY A 88 -6.60 23.37 -17.46
CA GLY A 88 -7.28 22.43 -16.55
C GLY A 88 -6.47 21.16 -16.36
N LEU A 89 -6.01 20.54 -17.44
CA LEU A 89 -5.17 19.35 -17.42
C LEU A 89 -3.88 19.58 -16.63
N ASN A 90 -3.18 20.69 -16.87
CA ASN A 90 -1.95 21.02 -16.16
C ASN A 90 -2.19 21.21 -14.65
N LYS A 91 -3.27 21.91 -14.26
CA LYS A 91 -3.62 22.07 -12.84
C LYS A 91 -3.93 20.72 -12.17
N TYR A 92 -4.72 19.89 -12.85
CA TYR A 92 -5.05 18.55 -12.40
C TYR A 92 -3.79 17.71 -12.22
N THR A 93 -2.93 17.63 -13.25
CA THR A 93 -1.69 16.85 -13.22
C THR A 93 -0.77 17.33 -12.11
N ASN A 94 -0.54 18.65 -12.00
CA ASN A 94 0.34 19.21 -10.98
C ASN A 94 -0.14 18.89 -9.54
N ARG A 95 -1.44 19.02 -9.27
CA ARG A 95 -1.98 18.69 -7.94
C ARG A 95 -1.87 17.21 -7.64
N THR A 96 -2.27 16.37 -8.59
CA THR A 96 -2.21 14.90 -8.41
C THR A 96 -0.77 14.43 -8.21
N THR A 97 0.15 14.86 -9.06
CA THR A 97 1.56 14.45 -8.95
C THR A 97 2.23 14.99 -7.70
N TYR A 98 1.88 16.20 -7.26
CA TYR A 98 2.35 16.74 -5.99
C TYR A 98 1.93 15.83 -4.83
N LEU A 99 0.64 15.49 -4.74
CA LEU A 99 0.14 14.61 -3.68
C LEU A 99 0.77 13.21 -3.77
N MET A 100 0.86 12.65 -4.97
CA MET A 100 1.46 11.32 -5.19
C MET A 100 2.99 11.28 -5.05
N SER A 101 3.64 12.42 -4.86
CA SER A 101 5.07 12.50 -4.51
C SER A 101 5.33 12.58 -3.00
N GLN A 102 4.27 12.73 -2.18
CA GLN A 102 4.42 12.81 -0.73
C GLN A 102 4.51 11.41 -0.10
N GLY A 103 5.01 11.37 1.14
CA GLY A 103 5.14 10.10 1.87
C GLY A 103 6.03 9.07 1.16
N LYS A 104 5.80 7.80 1.42
CA LYS A 104 6.53 6.69 0.79
C LYS A 104 5.59 5.78 -0.01
N PRO A 105 6.12 5.02 -1.01
CA PRO A 105 5.33 4.03 -1.74
C PRO A 105 4.72 2.99 -0.79
N GLY A 106 3.55 2.43 -1.16
CA GLY A 106 2.80 1.56 -0.27
C GLY A 106 2.68 0.10 -0.72
N ALA A 107 3.25 -0.30 -1.85
CA ALA A 107 3.22 -1.69 -2.30
C ALA A 107 3.98 -2.62 -1.35
N ARG A 108 3.42 -3.82 -1.08
CA ARG A 108 4.02 -4.83 -0.20
C ARG A 108 4.58 -6.05 -0.94
N ILE A 109 4.58 -6.00 -2.26
CA ILE A 109 5.06 -7.05 -3.14
C ILE A 109 6.25 -6.52 -3.95
N ALA A 110 7.35 -7.28 -3.97
CA ALA A 110 8.43 -7.10 -4.91
C ALA A 110 8.34 -8.19 -5.98
N MET A 111 8.61 -7.87 -7.25
CA MET A 111 8.70 -8.84 -8.33
C MET A 111 10.08 -8.76 -8.97
N TYR A 112 10.79 -9.89 -8.96
CA TYR A 112 12.10 -9.97 -9.61
C TYR A 112 11.98 -9.79 -11.12
N TYR A 113 12.82 -8.92 -11.67
CA TYR A 113 12.92 -8.71 -13.11
C TYR A 113 14.14 -9.45 -13.67
N PRO A 114 13.97 -10.59 -14.36
CA PRO A 114 15.06 -11.50 -14.70
C PRO A 114 15.87 -11.03 -15.92
N THR A 115 16.49 -9.86 -15.80
CA THR A 115 17.28 -9.21 -16.87
C THR A 115 18.35 -10.14 -17.42
N SER A 116 19.07 -10.86 -16.54
CA SER A 116 20.15 -11.77 -16.92
C SER A 116 19.65 -12.94 -17.78
N THR A 117 18.47 -13.50 -17.47
CA THR A 117 17.85 -14.56 -18.29
C THR A 117 17.51 -14.04 -19.69
N MET A 118 16.99 -12.80 -19.79
CA MET A 118 16.70 -12.19 -21.10
C MET A 118 17.96 -11.88 -21.90
N TRP A 119 19.03 -11.42 -21.26
CA TRP A 119 20.31 -11.19 -21.93
C TRP A 119 20.95 -12.48 -22.45
N LEU A 120 20.67 -13.63 -21.83
CA LEU A 120 21.06 -14.94 -22.35
C LEU A 120 20.17 -15.41 -23.52
N GLY A 121 19.25 -14.59 -23.99
CA GLY A 121 18.43 -14.83 -25.19
C GLY A 121 17.06 -15.44 -24.91
N ASN A 122 16.68 -15.70 -23.66
CA ASN A 122 15.36 -16.24 -23.34
C ASN A 122 14.33 -15.09 -23.20
N ASN A 123 13.73 -14.70 -24.32
CA ASN A 123 12.73 -13.63 -24.37
C ASN A 123 11.31 -14.11 -23.99
N GLU A 124 11.07 -15.41 -23.83
CA GLU A 124 9.75 -15.93 -23.41
C GLU A 124 9.40 -15.49 -21.97
N VAL A 125 10.41 -15.32 -21.12
CA VAL A 125 10.22 -14.82 -19.75
C VAL A 125 9.60 -13.42 -19.72
N TYR A 126 9.79 -12.60 -20.75
CA TYR A 126 9.14 -11.29 -20.86
C TYR A 126 7.62 -11.43 -20.99
N LYS A 127 7.12 -12.42 -21.73
CA LYS A 127 5.68 -12.70 -21.85
C LYS A 127 5.09 -13.09 -20.48
N ASP A 128 5.82 -13.91 -19.73
CA ASP A 128 5.42 -14.27 -18.36
C ASP A 128 5.34 -13.02 -17.47
N ILE A 129 6.36 -12.15 -17.49
CA ILE A 129 6.37 -10.89 -16.72
C ILE A 129 5.15 -10.03 -17.05
N VAL A 130 4.86 -9.82 -18.33
CA VAL A 130 3.69 -9.04 -18.78
C VAL A 130 2.40 -9.67 -18.24
N THR A 131 2.26 -10.99 -18.37
CA THR A 131 1.10 -11.73 -17.87
C THR A 131 0.94 -11.59 -16.37
N LEU A 132 2.02 -11.77 -15.59
CA LEU A 132 1.99 -11.67 -14.12
C LEU A 132 1.68 -10.25 -13.67
N THR A 133 2.24 -9.26 -14.32
CA THR A 133 1.94 -7.84 -14.06
C THR A 133 0.45 -7.56 -14.23
N GLN A 134 -0.13 -7.98 -15.35
CA GLN A 134 -1.56 -7.83 -15.58
C GLN A 134 -2.39 -8.57 -14.54
N GLN A 135 -2.02 -9.78 -14.16
CA GLN A 135 -2.70 -10.55 -13.11
C GLN A 135 -2.68 -9.80 -11.76
N LEU A 136 -1.53 -9.28 -11.36
CA LEU A 136 -1.39 -8.53 -10.12
C LEU A 136 -2.29 -7.28 -10.13
N LEU A 137 -2.19 -6.46 -11.16
CA LEU A 137 -2.95 -5.21 -11.25
C LEU A 137 -4.45 -5.45 -11.38
N THR A 138 -4.88 -6.49 -12.10
CA THR A 138 -6.30 -6.88 -12.23
C THR A 138 -6.90 -7.29 -10.88
N HIS A 139 -6.09 -7.91 -10.02
CA HIS A 139 -6.52 -8.34 -8.69
C HIS A 139 -6.13 -7.35 -7.59
N GLN A 140 -5.95 -6.10 -7.93
CA GLN A 140 -5.62 -5.00 -7.00
C GLN A 140 -4.39 -5.31 -6.13
N ARG A 141 -3.30 -5.79 -6.71
CA ARG A 141 -2.01 -5.99 -6.06
C ARG A 141 -0.99 -5.04 -6.67
N ASP A 142 -0.67 -3.96 -5.98
CA ASP A 142 0.45 -3.10 -6.37
C ASP A 142 1.78 -3.77 -6.01
N PHE A 143 2.83 -3.51 -6.79
CA PHE A 143 4.14 -4.12 -6.63
C PHE A 143 5.24 -3.22 -7.20
N ASP A 144 6.49 -3.53 -6.90
CA ASP A 144 7.65 -2.94 -7.55
C ASP A 144 8.54 -4.02 -8.16
N TYR A 145 9.12 -3.72 -9.33
CA TYR A 145 10.17 -4.53 -9.93
C TYR A 145 11.49 -4.34 -9.19
N ILE A 146 12.22 -5.42 -8.98
CA ILE A 146 13.60 -5.43 -8.47
C ILE A 146 14.48 -6.30 -9.35
N ASN A 147 15.70 -5.84 -9.65
CA ASN A 147 16.72 -6.58 -10.40
C ASN A 147 17.80 -7.14 -9.45
N ASP A 148 18.78 -7.86 -10.00
CA ASP A 148 19.88 -8.45 -9.22
C ASP A 148 20.62 -7.41 -8.36
N ASP A 149 20.95 -6.24 -8.91
CA ASP A 149 21.72 -5.21 -8.20
C ASP A 149 20.95 -4.65 -7.01
N ALA A 150 19.63 -4.49 -7.14
CA ALA A 150 18.79 -3.95 -6.07
C ALA A 150 18.88 -4.79 -4.78
N PHE A 151 19.05 -6.12 -4.88
CA PHE A 151 19.18 -6.97 -3.69
C PHE A 151 20.37 -6.59 -2.81
N THR A 152 21.46 -6.13 -3.39
CA THR A 152 22.70 -5.80 -2.67
C THR A 152 22.89 -4.31 -2.44
N GLU A 153 22.32 -3.47 -3.28
CA GLU A 153 22.55 -2.02 -3.24
C GLU A 153 21.42 -1.23 -2.53
N ALA A 154 20.19 -1.72 -2.61
CA ALA A 154 19.02 -0.93 -2.23
C ALA A 154 18.07 -1.60 -1.23
N LEU A 155 18.31 -2.88 -0.89
CA LEU A 155 17.44 -3.63 0.01
C LEU A 155 18.16 -4.05 1.29
N THR A 156 17.47 -3.93 2.41
CA THR A 156 17.87 -4.48 3.70
C THR A 156 16.87 -5.53 4.17
N ILE A 157 17.31 -6.50 4.98
CA ILE A 157 16.48 -7.64 5.38
C ILE A 157 16.03 -7.45 6.83
N GLY A 158 14.72 -7.29 7.02
CA GLY A 158 14.07 -7.31 8.31
C GLY A 158 13.50 -8.69 8.69
N SER A 159 12.70 -8.74 9.75
CA SER A 159 11.95 -9.95 10.13
C SER A 159 10.69 -10.06 9.29
N GLY A 160 10.71 -10.94 8.28
CA GLY A 160 9.60 -11.19 7.36
C GLY A 160 9.44 -10.17 6.24
N TYR A 161 10.38 -9.25 6.03
CA TYR A 161 10.30 -8.26 4.94
C TYR A 161 11.67 -7.86 4.39
N LEU A 162 11.66 -7.38 3.15
CA LEU A 162 12.73 -6.59 2.54
C LEU A 162 12.34 -5.11 2.63
N GLU A 163 13.26 -4.26 3.06
CA GLU A 163 13.04 -2.81 3.14
C GLU A 163 13.94 -2.09 2.15
N ASN A 164 13.37 -1.24 1.30
CA ASN A 164 14.12 -0.47 0.32
C ASN A 164 14.58 0.89 0.89
N ILE A 165 15.36 1.66 0.12
CA ILE A 165 15.91 2.95 0.56
C ILE A 165 14.80 3.96 0.92
N SER A 166 13.62 3.87 0.32
CA SER A 166 12.48 4.74 0.69
C SER A 166 11.82 4.38 2.03
N GLY A 167 12.23 3.27 2.65
CA GLY A 167 11.60 2.71 3.86
C GLY A 167 10.29 1.96 3.58
N GLN A 168 10.05 1.58 2.32
CA GLN A 168 8.95 0.71 1.93
C GLN A 168 9.32 -0.74 2.21
N ARG A 169 8.35 -1.56 2.64
CA ARG A 169 8.57 -2.95 3.05
C ARG A 169 7.82 -3.92 2.15
N TYR A 170 8.55 -4.89 1.61
CA TYR A 170 8.01 -5.98 0.81
C TYR A 170 7.94 -7.26 1.65
N GLU A 171 6.75 -7.79 1.85
CA GLU A 171 6.48 -9.00 2.63
C GLU A 171 6.59 -10.26 1.76
N THR A 172 6.39 -10.08 0.45
CA THR A 172 6.45 -11.16 -0.53
C THR A 172 7.32 -10.77 -1.71
N LEU A 173 8.21 -11.68 -2.09
CA LEU A 173 9.00 -11.63 -3.30
C LEU A 173 8.43 -12.63 -4.30
N ILE A 174 8.02 -12.14 -5.47
CA ILE A 174 7.65 -12.97 -6.62
C ILE A 174 8.89 -13.13 -7.51
N ILE A 175 9.22 -14.37 -7.85
CA ILE A 175 10.24 -14.69 -8.85
C ILE A 175 9.51 -15.32 -10.05
N PRO A 176 9.34 -14.59 -11.16
CA PRO A 176 8.75 -15.13 -12.38
C PRO A 176 9.68 -16.16 -13.01
N SER A 177 9.21 -16.83 -14.08
CA SER A 177 10.07 -17.77 -14.83
C SER A 177 11.44 -17.16 -15.09
N SER A 178 12.47 -17.87 -14.67
CA SER A 178 13.87 -17.44 -14.81
C SER A 178 14.74 -18.66 -15.05
N ASP A 179 15.80 -18.51 -15.82
CA ASP A 179 16.78 -19.59 -16.05
C ASP A 179 17.96 -19.43 -15.09
N VAL A 180 18.33 -18.18 -14.83
CA VAL A 180 19.48 -17.83 -13.99
C VAL A 180 19.14 -16.70 -13.03
N ILE A 181 19.89 -16.62 -11.94
CA ILE A 181 19.88 -15.52 -10.98
C ILE A 181 21.30 -15.28 -10.45
N SER A 182 21.65 -14.09 -10.02
CA SER A 182 22.97 -13.85 -9.43
C SER A 182 23.13 -14.56 -8.07
N ALA A 183 24.32 -15.06 -7.78
CA ALA A 183 24.61 -15.72 -6.50
C ALA A 183 24.44 -14.74 -5.31
N SER A 184 24.77 -13.47 -5.50
CA SER A 184 24.60 -12.42 -4.49
C SER A 184 23.13 -12.14 -4.19
N ALA A 185 22.27 -12.03 -5.22
CA ALA A 185 20.83 -11.88 -5.04
C ALA A 185 20.23 -13.12 -4.34
N TRP A 186 20.64 -14.33 -4.73
CA TRP A 186 20.15 -15.56 -4.11
C TRP A 186 20.44 -15.61 -2.61
N LYS A 187 21.65 -15.24 -2.19
CA LYS A 187 22.01 -15.19 -0.77
C LYS A 187 21.11 -14.24 0.05
N VAL A 188 20.72 -13.11 -0.53
CA VAL A 188 19.76 -12.18 0.10
C VAL A 188 18.39 -12.84 0.20
N ILE A 189 17.94 -13.52 -0.86
CA ILE A 189 16.65 -14.22 -0.92
C ILE A 189 16.60 -15.37 0.11
N GLU A 190 17.68 -16.16 0.26
CA GLU A 190 17.80 -17.20 1.29
C GLU A 190 17.62 -16.61 2.69
N THR A 191 18.34 -15.51 2.97
CA THR A 191 18.28 -14.85 4.27
C THR A 191 16.88 -14.26 4.51
N PHE A 192 16.26 -13.66 3.51
CA PHE A 192 14.89 -13.15 3.58
C PHE A 192 13.91 -14.29 3.90
N SER A 193 13.98 -15.39 3.17
CA SER A 193 13.13 -16.57 3.37
C SER A 193 13.30 -17.16 4.78
N SER A 194 14.55 -17.32 5.25
CA SER A 194 14.84 -17.86 6.59
C SER A 194 14.35 -16.96 7.73
N ARG A 195 14.22 -15.64 7.49
CA ARG A 195 13.67 -14.66 8.44
C ARG A 195 12.15 -14.50 8.34
N GLY A 196 11.45 -15.42 7.64
CA GLY A 196 9.99 -15.45 7.53
C GLY A 196 9.41 -14.70 6.33
N GLY A 197 10.24 -14.10 5.47
CA GLY A 197 9.80 -13.50 4.22
C GLY A 197 9.28 -14.55 3.25
N LYS A 198 8.21 -14.24 2.52
CA LYS A 198 7.57 -15.18 1.59
C LYS A 198 8.18 -15.06 0.20
N VAL A 199 8.51 -16.20 -0.42
CA VAL A 199 8.99 -16.27 -1.80
C VAL A 199 8.02 -17.09 -2.64
N LEU A 200 7.48 -16.49 -3.70
CA LEU A 200 6.62 -17.16 -4.68
C LEU A 200 7.36 -17.29 -6.00
N PHE A 201 7.74 -18.50 -6.34
CA PHE A 201 8.15 -18.82 -7.71
C PHE A 201 6.90 -18.94 -8.57
N TRP A 202 6.63 -17.92 -9.37
CA TRP A 202 5.47 -17.92 -10.24
C TRP A 202 5.89 -18.16 -11.68
N GLY A 203 5.84 -19.44 -12.06
CA GLY A 203 6.42 -20.00 -13.25
C GLY A 203 7.60 -20.92 -12.91
N ARG A 204 8.69 -20.84 -13.68
CA ARG A 204 9.84 -21.72 -13.55
C ARG A 204 10.89 -21.17 -12.58
N LYS A 205 11.29 -21.98 -11.59
CA LYS A 205 12.39 -21.65 -10.67
C LYS A 205 13.71 -21.54 -11.46
N PRO A 206 14.61 -20.60 -11.13
CA PRO A 206 15.95 -20.55 -11.70
C PRO A 206 16.70 -21.88 -11.50
N ALA A 207 17.47 -22.28 -12.50
CA ALA A 207 18.22 -23.54 -12.49
C ALA A 207 19.69 -23.38 -12.11
N SER A 208 20.28 -22.21 -12.34
CA SER A 208 21.70 -21.97 -12.10
C SER A 208 21.98 -20.50 -11.71
N PHE A 209 23.19 -20.28 -11.21
CA PHE A 209 23.70 -18.94 -10.98
C PHE A 209 24.29 -18.32 -12.25
N ILE A 210 24.32 -17.00 -12.28
CA ILE A 210 25.10 -16.21 -13.23
C ILE A 210 26.02 -15.27 -12.44
N ASP A 211 27.26 -15.14 -12.91
CA ASP A 211 28.21 -14.15 -12.43
C ASP A 211 28.75 -13.28 -13.58
N LYS A 212 29.77 -12.47 -13.30
CA LYS A 212 30.38 -11.60 -14.32
C LYS A 212 31.05 -12.37 -15.48
N SER A 213 31.35 -13.65 -15.30
CA SER A 213 31.97 -14.53 -16.29
C SER A 213 30.96 -15.45 -16.97
N PHE A 214 29.66 -15.15 -16.91
CA PHE A 214 28.55 -15.97 -17.39
C PHE A 214 28.14 -17.06 -16.37
N THR A 215 27.66 -18.22 -16.81
CA THR A 215 27.09 -19.20 -15.89
C THR A 215 28.12 -19.74 -14.92
N ALA A 216 27.87 -19.59 -13.62
CA ALA A 216 28.67 -20.22 -12.59
C ALA A 216 28.03 -21.57 -12.20
N PRO A 217 28.82 -22.67 -12.14
CA PRO A 217 28.31 -23.94 -11.63
C PRO A 217 27.97 -23.79 -10.15
N GLY A 218 26.73 -24.08 -9.80
CA GLY A 218 26.24 -24.08 -8.44
C GLY A 218 24.77 -24.45 -8.41
N SER A 219 24.37 -25.24 -7.43
CA SER A 219 22.98 -25.59 -7.21
C SER A 219 22.36 -24.54 -6.30
N LEU A 220 21.15 -24.07 -6.66
CA LEU A 220 20.37 -23.22 -5.78
C LEU A 220 19.87 -24.05 -4.59
N SER A 221 20.11 -23.54 -3.39
CA SER A 221 19.59 -24.10 -2.16
C SER A 221 18.06 -24.03 -2.11
N ASP A 222 17.46 -24.87 -1.29
CA ASP A 222 16.03 -24.77 -1.00
C ASP A 222 15.76 -23.63 -0.02
N LEU A 223 14.67 -22.92 -0.28
CA LEU A 223 14.24 -21.81 0.57
C LEU A 223 13.27 -22.29 1.65
N THR A 224 13.43 -21.78 2.86
CA THR A 224 12.63 -22.17 4.04
C THR A 224 11.16 -21.82 3.90
N ASN A 225 10.86 -20.64 3.34
CA ASN A 225 9.50 -20.12 3.19
C ASN A 225 9.23 -19.78 1.74
N SER A 226 9.12 -20.81 0.91
CA SER A 226 8.86 -20.64 -0.53
C SER A 226 7.73 -21.53 -1.01
N ARG A 227 7.13 -21.09 -2.11
CA ARG A 227 6.12 -21.83 -2.85
C ARG A 227 6.41 -21.77 -4.35
N ILE A 228 6.09 -22.83 -5.06
CA ILE A 228 6.15 -22.88 -6.52
C ILE A 228 4.73 -22.94 -7.06
N GLU A 229 4.39 -22.02 -7.94
CA GLU A 229 3.17 -22.02 -8.74
C GLU A 229 3.57 -22.09 -10.22
N PRO A 230 3.46 -23.27 -10.84
CA PRO A 230 3.96 -23.48 -12.20
C PRO A 230 3.09 -22.82 -13.28
N SER A 231 1.85 -22.49 -12.95
CA SER A 231 0.94 -21.80 -13.87
C SER A 231 1.07 -20.29 -13.73
N THR A 232 1.11 -19.57 -14.84
CA THR A 232 1.07 -18.10 -14.85
C THR A 232 -0.34 -17.52 -14.67
N ARG A 233 -1.33 -18.36 -14.34
CA ARG A 233 -2.72 -17.95 -14.10
C ARG A 233 -2.94 -17.60 -12.63
N TRP A 234 -3.87 -16.69 -12.39
CA TRP A 234 -4.34 -16.39 -11.04
C TRP A 234 -5.12 -17.58 -10.47
N THR A 235 -4.74 -18.02 -9.30
CA THR A 235 -5.39 -19.11 -8.57
C THR A 235 -5.69 -18.68 -7.14
N ALA A 236 -6.57 -19.39 -6.45
CA ALA A 236 -6.80 -19.17 -5.02
C ALA A 236 -5.52 -19.35 -4.20
N GLN A 237 -4.63 -20.22 -4.67
CA GLN A 237 -3.35 -20.50 -4.03
C GLN A 237 -2.36 -19.33 -4.21
N VAL A 238 -2.30 -18.72 -5.40
CA VAL A 238 -1.53 -17.50 -5.64
C VAL A 238 -2.07 -16.39 -4.74
N SER A 239 -3.38 -16.19 -4.73
CA SER A 239 -4.02 -15.17 -3.90
C SER A 239 -3.68 -15.30 -2.41
N SER A 240 -3.68 -16.53 -1.88
CA SER A 240 -3.35 -16.79 -0.45
C SER A 240 -1.86 -16.68 -0.13
N SER A 241 -0.99 -16.76 -1.14
CA SER A 241 0.46 -16.57 -0.98
C SER A 241 0.87 -15.10 -0.94
N LEU A 242 0.00 -14.22 -1.42
CA LEU A 242 0.25 -12.78 -1.47
C LEU A 242 -0.38 -12.06 -0.26
N PRO A 243 0.13 -10.88 0.12
CA PRO A 243 -0.54 -10.04 1.12
C PRO A 243 -1.97 -9.69 0.66
N GLU A 244 -2.89 -9.52 1.61
CA GLU A 244 -4.19 -8.93 1.28
C GLU A 244 -3.99 -7.55 0.65
N PRO A 245 -4.80 -7.15 -0.37
CA PRO A 245 -4.63 -5.84 -0.98
C PRO A 245 -4.91 -4.72 0.01
N GLU A 246 -4.17 -3.64 -0.11
CA GLU A 246 -4.36 -2.45 0.72
C GLU A 246 -5.71 -1.78 0.42
N MET A 247 -6.22 -1.94 -0.81
CA MET A 247 -7.60 -1.67 -1.20
C MET A 247 -8.20 -2.96 -1.75
N LYS A 248 -9.07 -3.60 -0.98
CA LYS A 248 -9.74 -4.85 -1.34
C LYS A 248 -11.15 -4.57 -1.83
N ILE A 249 -11.44 -4.82 -3.10
CA ILE A 249 -12.80 -4.75 -3.63
C ILE A 249 -13.62 -5.90 -3.04
N ILE A 250 -14.74 -5.57 -2.41
CA ILE A 250 -15.63 -6.51 -1.76
C ILE A 250 -16.76 -6.92 -2.72
N SER A 251 -17.41 -5.96 -3.36
CA SER A 251 -18.54 -6.23 -4.27
C SER A 251 -18.92 -4.96 -5.07
N PRO A 252 -19.33 -5.12 -6.32
CA PRO A 252 -19.05 -6.24 -7.19
C PRO A 252 -17.56 -6.35 -7.54
N ALA A 253 -17.09 -7.53 -7.91
CA ALA A 253 -15.73 -7.70 -8.44
C ALA A 253 -15.54 -6.84 -9.69
N ASN A 254 -14.40 -6.19 -9.80
CA ASN A 254 -14.09 -5.33 -10.93
C ASN A 254 -12.59 -5.40 -11.28
N ASP A 255 -12.31 -5.88 -12.47
CA ASP A 255 -10.97 -6.08 -13.01
C ASP A 255 -10.41 -4.84 -13.74
N SER A 256 -11.21 -3.80 -13.90
CA SER A 256 -10.81 -2.53 -14.53
C SER A 256 -10.28 -1.49 -13.56
N ILE A 257 -10.38 -1.73 -12.26
CA ILE A 257 -9.93 -0.78 -11.25
C ILE A 257 -8.44 -0.98 -10.98
N ARG A 258 -7.70 0.12 -11.05
CA ARG A 258 -6.29 0.23 -10.67
C ARG A 258 -6.14 1.20 -9.51
N TYR A 259 -5.14 0.98 -8.68
CA TYR A 259 -4.77 1.96 -7.67
C TYR A 259 -3.28 1.95 -7.41
N THR A 260 -2.79 3.05 -6.88
CA THR A 260 -1.50 3.12 -6.20
C THR A 260 -1.65 3.86 -4.89
N ARG A 261 -0.83 3.51 -3.90
CA ARG A 261 -0.91 4.00 -2.52
C ARG A 261 0.35 4.75 -2.12
N ARG A 262 0.15 5.84 -1.38
CA ARG A 262 1.23 6.54 -0.65
C ARG A 262 0.97 6.45 0.84
N VAL A 263 1.96 6.00 1.59
CA VAL A 263 1.91 5.92 3.06
C VAL A 263 2.42 7.25 3.62
N MET A 264 1.56 7.94 4.34
CA MET A 264 1.84 9.24 4.97
C MET A 264 2.06 9.07 6.47
N PRO A 265 2.65 10.04 7.16
CA PRO A 265 2.80 9.99 8.64
C PRO A 265 1.48 9.78 9.38
N ASP A 266 0.41 10.44 8.93
CA ASP A 266 -0.89 10.45 9.61
C ASP A 266 -2.01 9.76 8.84
N GLY A 267 -1.69 8.96 7.83
CA GLY A 267 -2.69 8.29 7.02
C GLY A 267 -2.13 7.69 5.75
N ASP A 268 -3.01 7.37 4.82
CA ASP A 268 -2.66 6.87 3.50
C ASP A 268 -3.40 7.66 2.44
N LEU A 269 -2.80 7.80 1.28
CA LEU A 269 -3.40 8.41 0.11
C LEU A 269 -3.48 7.36 -1.00
N TYR A 270 -4.65 7.21 -1.59
CA TYR A 270 -4.92 6.29 -2.68
C TYR A 270 -5.30 7.08 -3.93
N PHE A 271 -4.62 6.82 -5.02
CA PHE A 271 -5.06 7.20 -6.35
C PHE A 271 -5.76 5.99 -6.96
N ILE A 272 -7.06 6.11 -7.25
CA ILE A 272 -7.91 5.02 -7.73
C ILE A 272 -8.41 5.41 -9.12
N PHE A 273 -8.26 4.52 -10.09
CA PHE A 273 -8.54 4.78 -11.48
C PHE A 273 -9.36 3.66 -12.12
N ASN A 274 -10.46 4.04 -12.77
CA ASN A 274 -11.26 3.15 -13.61
C ASN A 274 -10.72 3.16 -15.04
N GLU A 275 -9.93 2.16 -15.42
CA GLU A 275 -9.45 1.98 -16.79
C GLU A 275 -10.53 1.51 -17.76
N GLY A 276 -11.68 1.06 -17.24
CA GLY A 276 -12.80 0.57 -18.03
C GLY A 276 -13.58 1.68 -18.72
N ASN A 277 -14.26 1.31 -19.79
CA ASN A 277 -15.08 2.19 -20.61
C ASN A 277 -16.54 2.30 -20.15
N LYS A 278 -16.83 1.86 -18.93
CA LYS A 278 -18.16 1.91 -18.30
C LYS A 278 -18.04 2.50 -16.91
N ALA A 279 -19.07 3.25 -16.50
CA ALA A 279 -19.22 3.65 -15.12
C ALA A 279 -19.33 2.43 -14.20
N THR A 280 -18.80 2.52 -13.01
CA THR A 280 -18.80 1.46 -12.00
C THR A 280 -19.03 2.03 -10.62
N GLU A 281 -19.71 1.25 -9.79
CA GLU A 281 -19.81 1.50 -8.36
C GLU A 281 -19.44 0.20 -7.63
N PHE A 282 -18.59 0.31 -6.64
CA PHE A 282 -18.12 -0.84 -5.87
C PHE A 282 -17.84 -0.44 -4.41
N THR A 283 -17.92 -1.44 -3.55
CA THR A 283 -17.53 -1.33 -2.15
C THR A 283 -16.12 -1.90 -1.97
N ALA A 284 -15.26 -1.17 -1.28
CA ALA A 284 -13.90 -1.61 -0.99
C ALA A 284 -13.52 -1.39 0.48
N ASP A 285 -12.69 -2.29 1.00
CA ASP A 285 -12.06 -2.21 2.31
C ASP A 285 -10.61 -1.76 2.16
N PHE A 286 -10.26 -0.71 2.87
CA PHE A 286 -8.91 -0.12 2.88
C PHE A 286 -8.15 -0.54 4.12
N ASP A 287 -6.90 -0.94 3.94
CA ASP A 287 -6.00 -1.36 5.03
C ASP A 287 -5.48 -0.16 5.86
N LYS A 288 -6.39 0.70 6.24
CA LYS A 288 -6.17 1.83 7.14
C LYS A 288 -7.47 2.15 7.85
N VAL A 289 -7.43 2.27 9.17
CA VAL A 289 -8.56 2.77 9.96
C VAL A 289 -8.45 4.27 10.05
N GLY A 290 -9.55 4.99 9.70
CA GLY A 290 -9.54 6.43 9.76
C GLY A 290 -10.74 7.08 9.09
N VAL A 291 -10.75 8.40 9.11
CA VAL A 291 -11.70 9.22 8.35
C VAL A 291 -11.24 9.34 6.90
N ALA A 292 -12.21 9.20 6.00
CA ALA A 292 -11.94 9.27 4.57
C ALA A 292 -12.30 10.64 4.00
N LYS A 293 -11.47 11.14 3.10
CA LYS A 293 -11.70 12.41 2.39
C LYS A 293 -11.32 12.24 0.92
N GLU A 294 -12.11 12.82 0.03
CA GLU A 294 -11.80 12.93 -1.39
C GLU A 294 -11.11 14.26 -1.69
N TRP A 295 -9.98 14.18 -2.38
CA TRP A 295 -9.26 15.33 -2.92
C TRP A 295 -9.65 15.53 -4.37
N ASN A 296 -10.34 16.62 -4.67
CA ASN A 296 -10.64 16.97 -6.05
C ASN A 296 -9.44 17.68 -6.68
N ALA A 297 -8.68 16.98 -7.51
CA ALA A 297 -7.51 17.53 -8.16
C ALA A 297 -7.85 18.62 -9.21
N THR A 298 -9.09 18.66 -9.69
CA THR A 298 -9.52 19.68 -10.69
C THR A 298 -9.59 21.08 -10.07
N ASP A 299 -10.19 21.22 -8.90
CA ASP A 299 -10.38 22.51 -8.22
C ASP A 299 -9.53 22.68 -6.95
N GLY A 300 -9.04 21.59 -6.37
CA GLY A 300 -8.22 21.57 -5.16
C GLY A 300 -9.05 21.49 -3.87
N THR A 301 -10.34 21.19 -3.96
CA THR A 301 -11.20 21.04 -2.78
C THR A 301 -11.01 19.70 -2.09
N LEU A 302 -11.39 19.64 -0.81
CA LEU A 302 -11.32 18.45 0.02
C LEU A 302 -12.71 18.22 0.62
N GLN A 303 -13.29 17.04 0.36
CA GLN A 303 -14.63 16.68 0.81
C GLN A 303 -14.59 15.44 1.69
N PRO A 304 -15.31 15.38 2.82
CA PRO A 304 -15.45 14.15 3.59
C PRO A 304 -16.25 13.10 2.81
N ILE A 305 -15.86 11.82 2.98
CA ILE A 305 -16.59 10.68 2.43
C ILE A 305 -17.16 9.88 3.60
N ASN A 306 -18.41 9.43 3.47
CA ASN A 306 -18.99 8.51 4.43
C ASN A 306 -18.24 7.19 4.42
N ALA A 307 -17.75 6.79 5.58
CA ALA A 307 -16.98 5.57 5.78
C ALA A 307 -17.55 4.78 6.96
N THR A 308 -17.39 3.46 6.92
CA THR A 308 -17.66 2.58 8.05
C THR A 308 -16.41 1.77 8.38
N ILE A 309 -16.24 1.41 9.65
CA ILE A 309 -15.13 0.56 10.07
C ILE A 309 -15.66 -0.88 10.17
N VAL A 310 -15.06 -1.77 9.39
CA VAL A 310 -15.43 -3.19 9.34
C VAL A 310 -14.16 -4.03 9.43
N ASN A 311 -14.09 -4.96 10.37
CA ASN A 311 -12.93 -5.84 10.57
C ASN A 311 -11.59 -5.08 10.60
N ASN A 312 -11.55 -3.97 11.33
CA ASN A 312 -10.36 -3.12 11.47
C ASN A 312 -9.84 -2.53 10.15
N ARG A 313 -10.74 -2.30 9.18
CA ARG A 313 -10.50 -1.66 7.88
C ARG A 313 -11.54 -0.58 7.63
N THR A 314 -11.18 0.46 6.92
CA THR A 314 -12.14 1.49 6.49
C THR A 314 -12.85 1.02 5.23
N ARG A 315 -14.19 0.94 5.28
CA ARG A 315 -15.04 0.55 4.16
C ARG A 315 -15.68 1.77 3.50
N LEU A 316 -15.54 1.86 2.19
CA LEU A 316 -16.12 2.91 1.35
C LEU A 316 -16.90 2.30 0.18
N THR A 317 -17.96 2.99 -0.23
CA THR A 317 -18.57 2.80 -1.54
C THR A 317 -18.06 3.89 -2.48
N ILE A 318 -17.51 3.49 -3.61
CA ILE A 318 -16.84 4.37 -4.58
C ILE A 318 -17.55 4.26 -5.90
N LYS A 319 -17.95 5.40 -6.46
CA LYS A 319 -18.49 5.49 -7.81
C LYS A 319 -17.46 6.21 -8.69
N LEU A 320 -17.20 5.62 -9.87
CA LEU A 320 -16.32 6.16 -10.89
C LEU A 320 -17.02 6.06 -12.25
N GLU A 321 -17.00 7.16 -12.98
CA GLU A 321 -17.40 7.15 -14.39
C GLU A 321 -16.34 6.40 -15.23
N ALA A 322 -16.64 6.16 -16.51
CA ALA A 322 -15.64 5.62 -17.43
C ALA A 322 -14.41 6.53 -17.46
N TRP A 323 -13.22 5.92 -17.25
CA TRP A 323 -11.92 6.61 -17.26
C TRP A 323 -11.74 7.70 -16.19
N GLU A 324 -12.57 7.67 -15.16
CA GLU A 324 -12.45 8.57 -14.03
C GLU A 324 -11.45 8.05 -13.01
N SER A 325 -10.78 8.99 -12.35
CA SER A 325 -9.90 8.75 -11.22
C SER A 325 -10.32 9.57 -10.00
N LYS A 326 -10.03 9.04 -8.82
CA LYS A 326 -10.23 9.72 -7.54
C LYS A 326 -8.99 9.64 -6.68
N LEU A 327 -8.74 10.71 -5.92
CA LEU A 327 -7.75 10.76 -4.85
C LEU A 327 -8.48 10.66 -3.52
N ILE A 328 -8.24 9.59 -2.78
CA ILE A 328 -8.87 9.35 -1.47
C ILE A 328 -7.79 9.25 -0.41
N SER A 329 -7.86 10.12 0.60
CA SER A 329 -7.05 9.99 1.79
C SER A 329 -7.85 9.33 2.91
N ILE A 330 -7.20 8.41 3.63
CA ILE A 330 -7.73 7.80 4.84
C ILE A 330 -6.72 8.09 5.94
N GLY A 331 -7.10 8.96 6.85
CA GLY A 331 -6.21 9.46 7.88
C GLY A 331 -6.79 9.31 9.27
N LYS A 332 -5.93 9.49 10.25
CA LYS A 332 -6.31 9.43 11.64
C LYS A 332 -7.40 10.45 11.94
N ASN A 333 -8.40 10.05 12.69
CA ASN A 333 -9.35 10.97 13.27
C ASN A 333 -8.65 11.72 14.42
N ASN A 334 -8.59 13.04 14.33
CA ASN A 334 -7.99 13.87 15.38
C ASN A 334 -8.96 14.21 16.52
N ARG A 335 -10.15 13.54 16.57
CA ARG A 335 -11.11 13.75 17.64
C ARG A 335 -10.54 13.26 18.96
N GLU A 336 -10.70 14.08 19.97
CA GLU A 336 -10.40 13.74 21.36
C GLU A 336 -11.67 13.26 22.05
N TYR A 337 -11.53 12.22 22.85
CA TYR A 337 -12.57 11.63 23.67
C TYR A 337 -12.14 11.78 25.13
N ASN A 338 -12.50 12.91 25.73
CA ASN A 338 -12.22 13.15 27.15
C ASN A 338 -13.15 12.29 27.99
N ILE A 339 -12.62 11.37 28.77
CA ILE A 339 -13.40 10.36 29.51
C ILE A 339 -14.41 11.00 30.47
N LYS A 340 -14.14 12.19 31.02
CA LYS A 340 -15.08 12.91 31.89
C LYS A 340 -16.37 13.32 31.19
N GLU A 341 -16.30 13.64 29.91
CA GLU A 341 -17.47 13.98 29.10
C GLU A 341 -18.41 12.78 28.90
N TYR A 342 -17.91 11.57 29.11
CA TYR A 342 -18.64 10.32 29.03
C TYR A 342 -19.07 9.78 30.40
N GLY A 343 -18.90 10.55 31.48
CA GLY A 343 -19.37 10.24 32.81
C GLY A 343 -18.42 9.41 33.67
N VAL A 344 -17.16 9.23 33.24
CA VAL A 344 -16.10 8.62 34.05
C VAL A 344 -15.74 9.55 35.19
N LYS A 345 -15.84 9.08 36.45
CA LYS A 345 -15.82 9.95 37.65
C LYS A 345 -14.49 9.93 38.40
N GLY A 346 -13.73 8.85 38.31
CA GLY A 346 -12.52 8.69 39.12
C GLY A 346 -12.81 8.67 40.62
N ASN A 347 -13.80 7.90 41.03
CA ASN A 347 -14.30 7.82 42.40
C ASN A 347 -13.87 6.55 43.18
N GLY A 348 -12.83 5.87 42.67
CA GLY A 348 -12.28 4.67 43.28
C GLY A 348 -13.00 3.35 42.92
N TYR A 349 -14.06 3.42 42.11
CA TYR A 349 -14.71 2.23 41.55
C TYR A 349 -14.15 1.94 40.15
N SER A 350 -14.18 0.64 39.80
CA SER A 350 -13.74 0.27 38.42
C SER A 350 -14.68 0.81 37.37
N GLU A 351 -14.12 1.46 36.38
CA GLU A 351 -14.82 2.08 35.26
C GLU A 351 -14.50 1.38 33.93
N THR A 352 -14.03 0.13 33.99
CA THR A 352 -13.59 -0.68 32.85
C THR A 352 -14.60 -0.70 31.70
N ALA A 353 -15.86 -0.96 32.00
CA ALA A 353 -16.92 -1.07 30.98
C ALA A 353 -17.15 0.30 30.27
N THR A 354 -17.12 1.41 31.04
CA THR A 354 -17.30 2.76 30.47
C THR A 354 -16.10 3.14 29.62
N LEU A 355 -14.89 2.91 30.10
CA LEU A 355 -13.66 3.20 29.36
C LEU A 355 -13.58 2.37 28.07
N GLN A 356 -13.91 1.07 28.14
CA GLN A 356 -13.91 0.23 26.96
C GLN A 356 -14.98 0.66 25.94
N ARG A 357 -16.14 1.12 26.40
CA ARG A 357 -17.19 1.67 25.51
C ARG A 357 -16.70 2.91 24.78
N ILE A 358 -16.00 3.83 25.45
CA ILE A 358 -15.44 5.05 24.82
C ILE A 358 -14.38 4.66 23.78
N ILE A 359 -13.50 3.70 24.11
CA ILE A 359 -12.48 3.18 23.19
C ILE A 359 -13.14 2.59 21.94
N ASN A 360 -14.20 1.78 22.13
CA ASN A 360 -14.94 1.16 21.03
C ASN A 360 -15.69 2.21 20.17
N GLU A 361 -16.25 3.24 20.80
CA GLU A 361 -16.87 4.36 20.09
C GLU A 361 -15.84 5.12 19.23
N ALA A 362 -14.68 5.44 19.80
CA ALA A 362 -13.58 6.06 19.04
C ALA A 362 -13.17 5.21 17.84
N ALA A 363 -13.02 3.90 18.02
CA ALA A 363 -12.68 2.98 16.95
C ALA A 363 -13.75 2.96 15.85
N HIS A 364 -15.03 2.90 16.23
CA HIS A 364 -16.15 2.93 15.28
C HIS A 364 -16.19 4.22 14.45
N ASN A 365 -15.79 5.35 15.05
CA ASN A 365 -15.72 6.66 14.41
C ASN A 365 -14.41 6.91 13.64
N GLY A 366 -13.65 5.88 13.31
CA GLY A 366 -12.41 5.99 12.53
C GLY A 366 -11.19 6.37 13.34
N GLY A 367 -11.19 6.08 14.64
CA GLY A 367 -10.07 6.34 15.55
C GLY A 367 -10.22 7.63 16.33
N GLY A 368 -9.13 8.05 16.97
CA GLY A 368 -9.04 9.27 17.78
C GLY A 368 -8.14 9.10 19.00
N THR A 369 -8.18 10.06 19.91
CA THR A 369 -7.36 10.00 21.13
C THR A 369 -8.26 9.91 22.36
N ILE A 370 -8.14 8.85 23.13
CA ILE A 370 -8.73 8.76 24.46
C ILE A 370 -7.90 9.61 25.40
N VAL A 371 -8.54 10.58 26.03
CA VAL A 371 -7.88 11.52 26.94
C VAL A 371 -8.26 11.18 28.37
N ILE A 372 -7.26 10.82 29.17
CA ILE A 372 -7.37 10.63 30.61
C ILE A 372 -6.92 11.94 31.28
N PRO A 373 -7.85 12.81 31.71
CA PRO A 373 -7.50 14.08 32.35
C PRO A 373 -7.08 13.86 33.80
N ALA A 374 -6.57 14.91 34.45
CA ALA A 374 -6.15 14.87 35.85
C ALA A 374 -7.19 14.19 36.77
N GLY A 375 -6.74 13.25 37.59
CA GLY A 375 -7.56 12.41 38.48
C GLY A 375 -7.03 10.98 38.55
N GLU A 376 -7.61 10.16 39.43
CA GLU A 376 -7.29 8.75 39.58
C GLU A 376 -8.44 7.88 39.06
N TYR A 377 -8.15 7.00 38.11
CA TYR A 377 -9.15 6.18 37.43
C TYR A 377 -8.79 4.71 37.56
N LEU A 378 -9.67 3.91 38.16
CA LEU A 378 -9.49 2.49 38.33
C LEU A 378 -10.12 1.72 37.17
N SER A 379 -9.40 0.76 36.59
CA SER A 379 -9.89 -0.05 35.49
C SER A 379 -9.26 -1.44 35.48
N GLY A 380 -9.99 -2.42 34.97
CA GLY A 380 -9.46 -3.70 34.52
C GLY A 380 -8.83 -3.59 33.13
N ALA A 381 -8.78 -4.71 32.41
CA ALA A 381 -8.18 -4.78 31.08
C ALA A 381 -8.89 -3.91 30.07
N LEU A 382 -8.10 -3.13 29.33
CA LEU A 382 -8.57 -2.31 28.22
C LEU A 382 -7.96 -2.80 26.92
N PHE A 383 -8.77 -2.81 25.85
CA PHE A 383 -8.39 -3.28 24.53
C PHE A 383 -8.48 -2.12 23.53
N PHE A 384 -7.35 -1.74 22.96
CA PHE A 384 -7.24 -0.64 22.02
C PHE A 384 -7.17 -1.15 20.59
N PRO A 385 -8.23 -0.92 19.78
CA PRO A 385 -8.19 -1.20 18.36
C PRO A 385 -7.26 -0.25 17.61
N ARG A 386 -6.91 -0.62 16.40
CA ARG A 386 -6.11 0.21 15.49
C ARG A 386 -6.71 1.62 15.31
N GLY A 387 -5.86 2.64 15.34
CA GLY A 387 -6.27 4.03 15.15
C GLY A 387 -6.72 4.77 16.42
N VAL A 388 -6.80 4.09 17.58
CA VAL A 388 -7.17 4.73 18.86
C VAL A 388 -5.94 4.93 19.73
N ASP A 389 -5.58 6.20 19.97
CA ASP A 389 -4.48 6.58 20.86
C ASP A 389 -4.94 6.74 22.30
N LEU A 390 -3.98 6.67 23.22
CA LEU A 390 -4.17 6.96 24.64
C LEU A 390 -3.27 8.13 25.07
N ARG A 391 -3.86 9.20 25.53
CA ARG A 391 -3.16 10.33 26.17
C ARG A 391 -3.52 10.39 27.65
N ILE A 392 -2.50 10.35 28.51
CA ILE A 392 -2.65 10.48 29.97
C ILE A 392 -2.07 11.83 30.37
N GLU A 393 -2.92 12.74 30.77
CA GLU A 393 -2.52 14.12 31.06
C GLU A 393 -1.73 14.21 32.38
N LYS A 394 -1.04 15.30 32.56
CA LYS A 394 -0.34 15.61 33.82
C LYS A 394 -1.29 15.51 35.00
N ASN A 395 -0.83 14.86 36.09
CA ASN A 395 -1.62 14.55 37.28
C ASN A 395 -2.79 13.58 37.05
N ALA A 396 -2.85 12.90 35.92
CA ALA A 396 -3.74 11.78 35.69
C ALA A 396 -3.05 10.47 36.11
N LYS A 397 -3.82 9.56 36.68
CA LYS A 397 -3.35 8.22 37.02
C LYS A 397 -4.39 7.18 36.60
N LEU A 398 -4.00 6.30 35.67
CA LEU A 398 -4.79 5.14 35.28
C LEU A 398 -4.27 3.92 36.03
N ILE A 399 -5.10 3.35 36.88
CA ILE A 399 -4.73 2.34 37.87
C ILE A 399 -5.39 1.02 37.52
N SER A 400 -4.63 -0.06 37.52
CA SER A 400 -5.15 -1.41 37.36
C SER A 400 -5.93 -1.85 38.61
N THR A 401 -7.13 -2.43 38.44
CA THR A 401 -7.80 -3.17 39.51
C THR A 401 -7.05 -4.47 39.80
N VAL A 402 -7.23 -4.97 41.02
CA VAL A 402 -6.72 -6.29 41.44
C VAL A 402 -7.77 -7.39 41.24
N ASP A 403 -9.00 -7.06 40.81
CA ASP A 403 -10.05 -8.07 40.57
C ASP A 403 -9.70 -8.90 39.32
N PRO A 404 -9.42 -10.20 39.49
CA PRO A 404 -9.06 -11.06 38.35
C PRO A 404 -10.19 -11.28 37.34
N ASN A 405 -11.44 -10.99 37.72
CA ASN A 405 -12.59 -11.14 36.79
C ASN A 405 -12.62 -10.06 35.72
N GLU A 406 -11.93 -8.95 35.94
CA GLU A 406 -11.80 -7.88 34.96
C GLU A 406 -10.66 -8.10 33.97
N PHE A 407 -9.99 -9.25 33.99
CA PHE A 407 -8.90 -9.67 33.10
C PHE A 407 -9.25 -10.99 32.41
N PRO A 408 -9.94 -10.94 31.27
CA PRO A 408 -10.33 -12.14 30.54
C PRO A 408 -9.14 -12.99 30.09
N VAL A 409 -9.36 -14.29 29.99
CA VAL A 409 -8.39 -15.26 29.47
C VAL A 409 -8.51 -15.28 27.94
N ILE A 410 -7.46 -14.84 27.29
CA ILE A 410 -7.39 -14.74 25.81
C ILE A 410 -6.29 -15.66 25.27
N PRO A 411 -6.35 -16.05 23.97
CA PRO A 411 -5.19 -16.61 23.30
C PRO A 411 -4.05 -15.59 23.30
N THR A 412 -2.88 -15.99 23.74
CA THR A 412 -1.70 -15.12 23.81
C THR A 412 -0.42 -15.94 23.73
N ARG A 413 0.72 -15.27 23.65
CA ARG A 413 2.03 -15.88 23.64
C ARG A 413 2.77 -15.52 24.92
N PHE A 414 3.15 -16.52 25.69
CA PHE A 414 3.90 -16.36 26.94
C PHE A 414 5.17 -17.22 26.88
N GLU A 415 6.34 -16.62 27.10
CA GLU A 415 7.65 -17.28 27.01
C GLU A 415 7.87 -18.05 25.70
N GLY A 416 7.36 -17.50 24.58
CA GLY A 416 7.50 -18.13 23.27
C GLY A 416 6.48 -19.24 22.95
N ILE A 417 5.62 -19.61 23.90
CA ILE A 417 4.61 -20.67 23.76
C ILE A 417 3.23 -20.04 23.62
N GLU A 418 2.47 -20.47 22.61
CA GLU A 418 1.07 -20.08 22.46
C GLU A 418 0.19 -20.80 23.48
N LYS A 419 -0.52 -20.04 24.29
CA LYS A 419 -1.47 -20.57 25.30
C LYS A 419 -2.56 -19.54 25.61
N ARG A 420 -3.60 -20.01 26.29
CA ARG A 420 -4.59 -19.11 26.88
C ARG A 420 -4.11 -18.62 28.23
N TRP A 421 -4.06 -17.30 28.39
CA TRP A 421 -3.61 -16.66 29.61
C TRP A 421 -4.41 -15.40 29.90
N ARG A 422 -4.36 -14.89 31.14
CA ARG A 422 -4.96 -13.59 31.45
C ARG A 422 -4.30 -12.49 30.64
N CYS A 423 -5.14 -11.62 30.08
CA CYS A 423 -4.66 -10.47 29.27
C CYS A 423 -3.91 -9.44 30.14
N ALA A 424 -3.18 -8.57 29.50
CA ALA A 424 -2.52 -7.42 30.13
C ALA A 424 -3.53 -6.34 30.53
N PHE A 425 -3.10 -5.37 31.34
CA PHE A 425 -3.89 -4.20 31.69
C PHE A 425 -4.27 -3.38 30.44
N LEU A 426 -3.29 -3.07 29.58
CA LEU A 426 -3.51 -2.44 28.28
C LEU A 426 -3.13 -3.42 27.17
N ASN A 427 -4.06 -3.68 26.26
CA ASN A 427 -3.91 -4.64 25.18
C ASN A 427 -4.00 -3.93 23.83
N PHE A 428 -2.99 -4.15 22.99
CA PHE A 428 -2.88 -3.58 21.65
C PHE A 428 -2.66 -4.73 20.66
N ASP A 429 -3.68 -5.04 19.88
CA ASP A 429 -3.60 -6.08 18.86
C ASP A 429 -3.65 -5.44 17.47
N HIS A 430 -2.70 -5.83 16.58
CA HIS A 430 -2.58 -5.27 15.23
C HIS A 430 -2.65 -3.72 15.17
N SER A 431 -2.00 -3.06 16.15
CA SER A 431 -2.16 -1.63 16.45
C SER A 431 -1.02 -0.76 15.92
N ASP A 432 -0.56 -1.01 14.69
CA ASP A 432 0.49 -0.20 14.07
C ASP A 432 0.14 1.30 14.09
N GLY A 433 1.08 2.10 14.60
CA GLY A 433 0.96 3.55 14.67
C GLY A 433 0.10 4.10 15.81
N VAL A 434 -0.41 3.24 16.72
CA VAL A 434 -1.06 3.69 17.97
C VAL A 434 0.00 4.29 18.91
N LYS A 435 -0.36 5.40 19.55
CA LYS A 435 0.49 6.10 20.50
C LYS A 435 -0.09 6.03 21.91
N VAL A 436 0.76 5.74 22.88
CA VAL A 436 0.49 5.94 24.31
C VAL A 436 1.45 7.03 24.79
N TYR A 437 0.92 8.15 25.25
CA TYR A 437 1.76 9.32 25.56
C TYR A 437 1.11 10.22 26.64
N GLY A 438 1.84 11.24 27.07
CA GLY A 438 1.42 12.20 28.07
C GLY A 438 2.37 12.22 29.27
N GLU A 439 2.01 13.00 30.29
CA GLU A 439 2.83 13.21 31.49
C GLU A 439 2.23 12.50 32.74
N GLY A 440 1.13 11.78 32.55
CA GLY A 440 0.46 11.04 33.64
C GLY A 440 1.09 9.68 33.92
N VAL A 441 0.43 8.90 34.78
CA VAL A 441 0.94 7.62 35.27
C VAL A 441 0.02 6.48 34.87
N ILE A 442 0.59 5.35 34.44
CA ILE A 442 -0.06 4.05 34.32
C ILE A 442 0.48 3.19 35.47
N ASP A 443 -0.41 2.73 36.34
CA ASP A 443 -0.07 1.91 37.51
C ASP A 443 -0.68 0.51 37.34
N GLY A 444 0.16 -0.47 37.07
CA GLY A 444 -0.25 -1.84 36.77
C GLY A 444 -0.47 -2.74 38.02
N LYS A 445 -0.32 -2.23 39.24
CA LYS A 445 -0.36 -2.91 40.56
C LYS A 445 0.02 -4.37 40.56
#